data_9b4cd7c022029c859386d84351316e30
#
_entry.id   9b4cd7c022029c859386d84351316e30
#
_cell.length_a   1.000
_cell.length_b   1.000
_cell.length_c   1.000
_cell.angle_alpha   90.00
_cell.angle_beta   90.00
_cell.angle_gamma   90.00
#
_symmetry.space_group_name_H-M   'P 1'
#
loop_
_entity.id
_entity.type
_entity.pdbx_description
1 polymer ?
#
loop_
_entity_poly.entity_id
_entity_poly.type
_entity_poly.pdbx_seq_one_letter_code
_entity_poly.pdbx_strand_id
1 'polypeptide(L)'
;MNQITLNRYETKYDAVLKNFFLPDEQAQFTGMPLEMLVKAKDDPARNPIVILKGAHPVGFFLLCTGELVKEYTLNQNALLLIAFSIDLPQQGRGYAKEGLKKLSNFIAEDFPDKNEVVLAVNCKNIPAQKLYESVGFLDTGKRKMGKIGKQMILSLSL
;
A
#
# COMPACT_ATOMS: atom_id res chain seq x y z
N MET A 1 -18.24 16.81 -5.04
CA MET A 1 -18.37 15.37 -5.24
C MET A 1 -17.26 14.61 -4.54
N ASN A 2 -17.57 13.45 -4.03
CA ASN A 2 -16.65 12.67 -3.21
C ASN A 2 -15.66 11.90 -4.08
N GLN A 3 -14.55 12.54 -4.39
CA GLN A 3 -13.47 11.90 -5.14
C GLN A 3 -12.59 11.07 -4.21
N ILE A 4 -11.90 10.11 -4.80
CA ILE A 4 -10.85 9.37 -4.12
C ILE A 4 -9.57 10.19 -4.17
N THR A 5 -8.96 10.39 -2.99
CA THR A 5 -7.69 11.10 -2.85
C THR A 5 -6.76 10.31 -1.94
N LEU A 6 -5.46 10.61 -2.04
CA LEU A 6 -4.44 10.07 -1.14
C LEU A 6 -3.95 11.19 -0.23
N ASN A 7 -3.85 10.89 1.06
CA ASN A 7 -3.36 11.86 2.05
C ASN A 7 -2.43 11.16 3.03
N ARG A 8 -1.46 11.90 3.54
CA ARG A 8 -0.68 11.40 4.67
C ARG A 8 -1.62 11.21 5.86
N TYR A 9 -1.34 10.18 6.64
CA TYR A 9 -2.09 9.90 7.86
C TYR A 9 -2.08 11.09 8.82
N GLU A 10 -3.22 11.33 9.46
CA GLU A 10 -3.38 12.28 10.56
C GLU A 10 -4.22 11.62 11.65
N THR A 11 -4.04 12.05 12.88
CA THR A 11 -4.74 11.45 14.03
C THR A 11 -6.26 11.56 13.93
N LYS A 12 -6.77 12.52 13.18
CA LYS A 12 -8.22 12.66 12.97
C LYS A 12 -8.86 11.46 12.28
N TYR A 13 -8.06 10.60 11.65
CA TYR A 13 -8.55 9.39 10.97
C TYR A 13 -8.60 8.16 11.87
N ASP A 14 -8.05 8.24 13.10
CA ASP A 14 -7.92 7.09 14.00
C ASP A 14 -9.24 6.38 14.28
N ALA A 15 -10.31 7.14 14.49
CA ALA A 15 -11.61 6.57 14.82
C ALA A 15 -12.12 5.61 13.75
N VAL A 16 -11.87 5.92 12.46
CA VAL A 16 -12.27 5.06 11.35
C VAL A 16 -11.27 3.93 11.16
N LEU A 17 -9.97 4.24 11.20
CA LEU A 17 -8.92 3.24 10.93
C LEU A 17 -8.91 2.10 11.94
N LYS A 18 -9.19 2.39 13.23
CA LYS A 18 -9.23 1.35 14.25
C LYS A 18 -10.39 0.37 14.05
N ASN A 19 -11.40 0.75 13.30
CA ASN A 19 -12.57 -0.08 13.01
C ASN A 19 -12.49 -0.78 11.65
N PHE A 20 -11.37 -0.65 10.94
CA PHE A 20 -11.18 -1.37 9.69
C PHE A 20 -11.30 -2.86 9.95
N PHE A 21 -12.00 -3.54 9.06
CA PHE A 21 -12.19 -4.98 9.13
C PHE A 21 -11.83 -5.63 7.81
N LEU A 22 -11.09 -6.73 7.89
CA LEU A 22 -10.83 -7.62 6.76
C LEU A 22 -11.17 -9.04 7.18
N PRO A 23 -11.83 -9.83 6.31
CA PRO A 23 -12.02 -11.25 6.61
C PRO A 23 -10.66 -11.97 6.66
N ASP A 24 -10.60 -13.11 7.35
CA ASP A 24 -9.35 -13.83 7.60
C ASP A 24 -8.57 -14.15 6.32
N GLU A 25 -9.25 -14.52 5.24
CA GLU A 25 -8.61 -14.83 3.97
C GLU A 25 -7.90 -13.62 3.34
N GLN A 26 -8.29 -12.41 3.70
CA GLN A 26 -7.59 -11.18 3.26
C GLN A 26 -6.57 -10.73 4.30
N ALA A 27 -6.92 -10.81 5.57
CA ALA A 27 -6.07 -10.34 6.66
C ALA A 27 -4.74 -11.11 6.74
N GLN A 28 -4.72 -12.36 6.28
CA GLN A 28 -3.49 -13.16 6.26
C GLN A 28 -2.41 -12.56 5.35
N PHE A 29 -2.79 -11.75 4.36
CA PHE A 29 -1.86 -11.20 3.36
C PHE A 29 -1.37 -9.79 3.69
N THR A 30 -1.92 -9.13 4.72
CA THR A 30 -1.60 -7.72 4.98
C THR A 30 -1.67 -7.40 6.47
N GLY A 31 -0.99 -6.32 6.87
CA GLY A 31 -1.11 -5.79 8.22
C GLY A 31 -2.31 -4.84 8.32
N MET A 32 -2.98 -4.85 9.48
CA MET A 32 -4.10 -3.95 9.72
C MET A 32 -3.60 -2.53 10.03
N PRO A 33 -4.39 -1.50 9.70
CA PRO A 33 -3.96 -0.11 9.89
C PRO A 33 -3.43 0.20 11.27
N LEU A 34 -4.13 -0.23 12.33
CA LEU A 34 -3.73 0.08 13.70
C LEU A 34 -2.35 -0.50 14.04
N GLU A 35 -2.09 -1.75 13.64
CA GLU A 35 -0.80 -2.39 13.85
C GLU A 35 0.31 -1.64 13.11
N MET A 36 0.02 -1.22 11.89
CA MET A 36 0.99 -0.51 11.05
C MET A 36 1.30 0.88 11.60
N LEU A 37 0.30 1.56 12.16
CA LEU A 37 0.49 2.86 12.79
C LEU A 37 1.38 2.76 14.03
N VAL A 38 1.25 1.69 14.81
CA VAL A 38 2.13 1.45 15.95
C VAL A 38 3.58 1.31 15.48
N LYS A 39 3.81 0.54 14.42
CA LYS A 39 5.16 0.36 13.86
C LYS A 39 5.73 1.64 13.27
N ALA A 40 4.89 2.49 12.70
CA ALA A 40 5.32 3.71 12.03
C ALA A 40 5.58 4.86 13.01
N LYS A 41 5.03 4.80 14.21
CA LYS A 41 5.05 5.90 15.17
C LYS A 41 6.47 6.42 15.46
N ASP A 42 7.42 5.51 15.64
CA ASP A 42 8.80 5.85 15.99
C ASP A 42 9.77 5.52 14.84
N ASP A 43 9.26 5.34 13.63
CA ASP A 43 10.08 4.98 12.48
C ASP A 43 9.76 5.91 11.30
N PRO A 44 10.58 6.94 11.07
CA PRO A 44 10.34 7.90 9.98
C PRO A 44 10.48 7.28 8.59
N ALA A 45 11.05 6.08 8.47
CA ALA A 45 11.11 5.36 7.19
C ALA A 45 9.77 4.75 6.79
N ARG A 46 8.80 4.69 7.70
CA ARG A 46 7.46 4.16 7.45
C ARG A 46 6.46 5.32 7.39
N ASN A 47 5.90 5.55 6.22
CA ASN A 47 5.00 6.68 5.98
C ASN A 47 3.58 6.19 5.75
N PRO A 48 2.67 6.34 6.75
CA PRO A 48 1.28 5.91 6.60
C PRO A 48 0.52 6.84 5.66
N ILE A 49 -0.21 6.23 4.73
CA ILE A 49 -1.02 6.94 3.74
C ILE A 49 -2.45 6.43 3.85
N VAL A 50 -3.42 7.34 3.79
CA VAL A 50 -4.83 6.97 3.79
C VAL A 50 -5.43 7.24 2.41
N ILE A 51 -6.36 6.37 2.02
CA ILE A 51 -7.18 6.55 0.83
C ILE A 51 -8.50 7.11 1.33
N LEU A 52 -8.86 8.31 0.84
CA LEU A 52 -10.07 9.00 1.27
C LEU A 52 -11.12 9.00 0.17
N LYS A 53 -12.36 8.77 0.56
CA LYS A 53 -13.50 9.16 -0.27
C LYS A 53 -14.11 10.42 0.36
N GLY A 54 -13.90 11.57 -0.26
CA GLY A 54 -14.18 12.84 0.41
C GLY A 54 -13.30 12.95 1.65
N ALA A 55 -13.91 13.05 2.81
CA ALA A 55 -13.20 13.11 4.09
C ALA A 55 -13.12 11.77 4.82
N HIS A 56 -13.70 10.70 4.26
CA HIS A 56 -13.83 9.41 4.94
C HIS A 56 -12.73 8.43 4.53
N PRO A 57 -11.91 7.92 5.47
CA PRO A 57 -10.92 6.89 5.16
C PRO A 57 -11.58 5.59 4.70
N VAL A 58 -11.23 5.14 3.50
CA VAL A 58 -11.73 3.87 2.95
C VAL A 58 -10.61 2.85 2.77
N GLY A 59 -9.37 3.30 2.74
CA GLY A 59 -8.21 2.44 2.56
C GLY A 59 -6.97 2.98 3.25
N PHE A 60 -5.93 2.15 3.29
CA PHE A 60 -4.71 2.45 4.03
C PHE A 60 -3.54 1.69 3.43
N PHE A 61 -2.36 2.29 3.44
CA PHE A 61 -1.11 1.60 3.13
C PHE A 61 0.08 2.36 3.72
N LEU A 62 1.25 1.72 3.70
CA LEU A 62 2.51 2.36 4.06
C LEU A 62 3.37 2.54 2.80
N LEU A 63 4.06 3.67 2.72
CA LEU A 63 5.18 3.86 1.80
C LEU A 63 6.45 3.92 2.64
N CYS A 64 7.38 3.00 2.37
CA CYS A 64 8.59 2.85 3.17
C CYS A 64 9.83 3.21 2.39
N THR A 65 10.82 3.79 3.11
CA THR A 65 12.15 4.14 2.59
C THR A 65 13.21 3.34 3.35
N GLY A 66 14.48 3.52 2.98
CA GLY A 66 15.62 3.04 3.77
C GLY A 66 15.90 1.55 3.66
N GLU A 67 16.35 0.97 4.76
CA GLU A 67 16.87 -0.41 4.78
C GLU A 67 15.82 -1.45 4.36
N LEU A 68 14.56 -1.24 4.72
CA LEU A 68 13.50 -2.18 4.38
C LEU A 68 13.35 -2.36 2.88
N VAL A 69 13.57 -1.30 2.11
CA VAL A 69 13.43 -1.33 0.65
C VAL A 69 14.50 -2.20 0.01
N LYS A 70 15.69 -2.27 0.62
CA LYS A 70 16.84 -3.00 0.07
C LYS A 70 16.60 -4.49 -0.08
N GLU A 71 15.67 -5.05 0.66
CA GLU A 71 15.29 -6.46 0.54
C GLU A 71 14.54 -6.75 -0.75
N TYR A 72 14.03 -5.71 -1.43
CA TYR A 72 13.15 -5.87 -2.59
C TYR A 72 13.75 -5.33 -3.88
N THR A 73 14.67 -4.38 -3.81
CA THR A 73 15.29 -3.77 -4.99
C THR A 73 16.63 -3.15 -4.64
N LEU A 74 17.52 -3.09 -5.62
CA LEU A 74 18.80 -2.39 -5.50
C LEU A 74 18.68 -0.89 -5.78
N ASN A 75 17.52 -0.44 -6.28
CA ASN A 75 17.29 0.97 -6.58
C ASN A 75 17.16 1.78 -5.29
N GLN A 76 18.11 2.66 -5.04
CA GLN A 76 18.13 3.51 -3.84
C GLN A 76 17.02 4.58 -3.85
N ASN A 77 16.42 4.82 -5.01
CA ASN A 77 15.36 5.81 -5.17
C ASN A 77 13.97 5.16 -5.29
N ALA A 78 13.81 3.96 -4.75
CA ALA A 78 12.53 3.26 -4.73
C ALA A 78 11.82 3.43 -3.38
N LEU A 79 10.49 3.37 -3.44
CA LEU A 79 9.64 3.23 -2.26
C LEU A 79 9.12 1.80 -2.21
N LEU A 80 8.92 1.27 -1.00
CA LEU A 80 8.25 0.00 -0.79
C LEU A 80 6.83 0.26 -0.31
N LEU A 81 5.85 -0.29 -1.03
CA LEU A 81 4.44 -0.22 -0.64
C LEU A 81 4.08 -1.50 0.11
N ILE A 82 3.59 -1.37 1.34
CA ILE A 82 3.15 -2.51 2.15
C ILE A 82 1.82 -2.22 2.83
N ALA A 83 1.17 -3.27 3.31
CA ALA A 83 -0.04 -3.21 4.13
C ALA A 83 -1.21 -2.50 3.44
N PHE A 84 -1.34 -2.67 2.13
CA PHE A 84 -2.43 -2.09 1.36
C PHE A 84 -3.74 -2.81 1.70
N SER A 85 -4.75 -2.04 2.14
CA SER A 85 -6.05 -2.61 2.48
C SER A 85 -7.18 -1.61 2.21
N ILE A 86 -8.35 -2.16 1.88
CA ILE A 86 -9.62 -1.43 1.81
C ILE A 86 -10.53 -2.04 2.85
N ASP A 87 -11.14 -1.21 3.68
CA ASP A 87 -12.10 -1.66 4.70
C ASP A 87 -13.23 -2.44 4.02
N LEU A 88 -13.60 -3.58 4.58
CA LEU A 88 -14.55 -4.50 3.95
C LEU A 88 -15.82 -3.82 3.44
N PRO A 89 -16.50 -2.94 4.25
CA PRO A 89 -17.72 -2.29 3.76
C PRO A 89 -17.50 -1.40 2.54
N GLN A 90 -16.27 -1.04 2.26
CA GLN A 90 -15.92 -0.14 1.15
C GLN A 90 -15.38 -0.89 -0.07
N GLN A 91 -15.24 -2.21 0.03
CA GLN A 91 -14.73 -3.03 -1.08
C GLN A 91 -15.78 -3.20 -2.19
N GLY A 92 -15.32 -3.55 -3.39
CA GLY A 92 -16.20 -3.76 -4.52
C GLY A 92 -16.70 -2.50 -5.19
N ARG A 93 -16.12 -1.35 -4.87
CA ARG A 93 -16.51 -0.03 -5.40
C ARG A 93 -15.45 0.61 -6.28
N GLY A 94 -14.32 -0.08 -6.50
CA GLY A 94 -13.23 0.43 -7.33
C GLY A 94 -12.28 1.38 -6.61
N TYR A 95 -12.39 1.55 -5.30
CA TYR A 95 -11.56 2.52 -4.57
C TYR A 95 -10.09 2.16 -4.54
N ALA A 96 -9.74 0.88 -4.46
CA ALA A 96 -8.36 0.43 -4.51
C ALA A 96 -7.69 0.86 -5.81
N LYS A 97 -8.34 0.59 -6.92
CA LYS A 97 -7.83 0.94 -8.24
C LYS A 97 -7.71 2.46 -8.42
N GLU A 98 -8.74 3.20 -8.01
CA GLU A 98 -8.73 4.65 -8.10
C GLU A 98 -7.61 5.26 -7.24
N GLY A 99 -7.40 4.74 -6.03
CA GLY A 99 -6.32 5.20 -5.17
C GLY A 99 -4.95 4.92 -5.77
N LEU A 100 -4.74 3.71 -6.28
CA LEU A 100 -3.46 3.34 -6.88
C LEU A 100 -3.15 4.15 -8.14
N LYS A 101 -4.17 4.55 -8.90
CA LYS A 101 -3.97 5.43 -10.07
C LYS A 101 -3.45 6.81 -9.70
N LYS A 102 -3.67 7.24 -8.47
CA LYS A 102 -3.20 8.55 -7.98
C LYS A 102 -1.83 8.48 -7.33
N LEU A 103 -1.25 7.28 -7.22
CA LEU A 103 0.01 7.06 -6.52
C LEU A 103 1.17 7.84 -7.13
N SER A 104 1.31 7.83 -8.46
CA SER A 104 2.41 8.51 -9.14
C SER A 104 2.40 10.02 -8.87
N ASN A 105 1.23 10.65 -8.96
CA ASN A 105 1.11 12.09 -8.70
C ASN A 105 1.38 12.41 -7.23
N PHE A 106 0.87 11.58 -6.33
CA PHE A 106 1.11 11.74 -4.89
C PHE A 106 2.60 11.69 -4.58
N ILE A 107 3.30 10.69 -5.13
CA ILE A 107 4.74 10.52 -4.89
C ILE A 107 5.54 11.66 -5.51
N ALA A 108 5.14 12.14 -6.69
CA ALA A 108 5.83 13.25 -7.32
C ALA A 108 5.82 14.50 -6.43
N GLU A 109 4.77 14.72 -5.68
CA GLU A 109 4.65 15.86 -4.77
C GLU A 109 5.34 15.62 -3.42
N ASP A 110 5.14 14.45 -2.83
CA ASP A 110 5.57 14.16 -1.46
C ASP A 110 6.93 13.48 -1.35
N PHE A 111 7.36 12.80 -2.42
CA PHE A 111 8.63 12.07 -2.48
C PHE A 111 9.30 12.33 -3.84
N PRO A 112 9.67 13.59 -4.14
CA PRO A 112 10.07 13.96 -5.51
C PRO A 112 11.37 13.32 -6.00
N ASP A 113 12.19 12.78 -5.11
CA ASP A 113 13.43 12.08 -5.46
C ASP A 113 13.24 10.61 -5.77
N LYS A 114 12.01 10.09 -5.65
CA LYS A 114 11.72 8.67 -5.89
C LYS A 114 11.29 8.44 -7.34
N ASN A 115 11.69 7.30 -7.89
CA ASN A 115 11.41 6.97 -9.30
C ASN A 115 10.83 5.58 -9.51
N GLU A 116 10.57 4.85 -8.43
CA GLU A 116 10.02 3.49 -8.50
C GLU A 116 9.24 3.18 -7.24
N VAL A 117 8.17 2.39 -7.38
CA VAL A 117 7.50 1.74 -6.25
C VAL A 117 7.61 0.24 -6.44
N VAL A 118 8.07 -0.46 -5.40
CA VAL A 118 8.10 -1.93 -5.39
C VAL A 118 7.16 -2.44 -4.32
N LEU A 119 6.65 -3.64 -4.52
CA LEU A 119 5.84 -4.33 -3.52
C LEU A 119 6.02 -5.83 -3.67
N ALA A 120 5.69 -6.56 -2.60
CA ALA A 120 5.64 -8.01 -2.63
C ALA A 120 4.19 -8.44 -2.50
N VAL A 121 3.74 -9.33 -3.38
CA VAL A 121 2.40 -9.90 -3.34
C VAL A 121 2.49 -11.42 -3.32
N ASN A 122 1.72 -12.05 -2.43
CA ASN A 122 1.72 -13.51 -2.31
C ASN A 122 1.28 -14.15 -3.62
N CYS A 123 1.96 -15.21 -4.04
CA CYS A 123 1.65 -15.92 -5.28
C CYS A 123 0.23 -16.50 -5.28
N LYS A 124 -0.38 -16.68 -4.12
CA LYS A 124 -1.77 -17.15 -3.98
C LYS A 124 -2.80 -16.03 -3.97
N ASN A 125 -2.35 -14.78 -3.81
CA ASN A 125 -3.27 -13.64 -3.75
C ASN A 125 -3.56 -13.11 -5.15
N ILE A 126 -4.35 -13.86 -5.90
CA ILE A 126 -4.68 -13.54 -7.29
C ILE A 126 -5.40 -12.20 -7.45
N PRO A 127 -6.42 -11.87 -6.62
CA PRO A 127 -7.08 -10.58 -6.76
C PRO A 127 -6.13 -9.39 -6.63
N ALA A 128 -5.19 -9.44 -5.69
CA ALA A 128 -4.22 -8.36 -5.51
C ALA A 128 -3.28 -8.26 -6.72
N GLN A 129 -2.80 -9.39 -7.25
CA GLN A 129 -1.96 -9.39 -8.44
C GLN A 129 -2.65 -8.70 -9.60
N LYS A 130 -3.91 -9.04 -9.85
CA LYS A 130 -4.70 -8.44 -10.93
C LYS A 130 -4.89 -6.93 -10.73
N LEU A 131 -5.16 -6.54 -9.48
CA LEU A 131 -5.32 -5.13 -9.13
C LEU A 131 -4.05 -4.34 -9.47
N TYR A 132 -2.89 -4.80 -8.99
CA TYR A 132 -1.63 -4.10 -9.22
C TYR A 132 -1.26 -4.05 -10.71
N GLU A 133 -1.45 -5.16 -11.42
CA GLU A 133 -1.21 -5.20 -12.86
C GLU A 133 -2.09 -4.21 -13.61
N SER A 134 -3.35 -4.08 -13.20
CA SER A 134 -4.31 -3.19 -13.84
C SER A 134 -3.94 -1.71 -13.76
N VAL A 135 -3.08 -1.33 -12.83
CA VAL A 135 -2.62 0.05 -12.66
C VAL A 135 -1.17 0.26 -13.09
N GLY A 136 -0.56 -0.76 -13.72
CA GLY A 136 0.75 -0.59 -14.35
C GLY A 136 1.93 -1.26 -13.65
N PHE A 137 1.71 -1.95 -12.52
CA PHE A 137 2.79 -2.72 -11.92
C PHE A 137 3.16 -3.90 -12.81
N LEU A 138 4.44 -4.17 -12.91
CA LEU A 138 4.99 -5.27 -13.71
C LEU A 138 5.70 -6.27 -12.80
N ASP A 139 5.61 -7.54 -13.15
CA ASP A 139 6.33 -8.61 -12.46
C ASP A 139 7.83 -8.48 -12.80
N THR A 140 8.66 -8.29 -11.78
CA THR A 140 10.12 -8.18 -11.97
C THR A 140 10.78 -9.52 -12.26
N GLY A 141 10.06 -10.63 -12.07
CA GLY A 141 10.61 -11.96 -12.13
C GLY A 141 11.24 -12.43 -10.82
N LYS A 142 11.48 -11.53 -9.88
CA LYS A 142 12.04 -11.88 -8.57
C LYS A 142 10.99 -12.51 -7.67
N ARG A 143 11.45 -13.42 -6.82
CA ARG A 143 10.60 -14.09 -5.85
C ARG A 143 11.24 -14.01 -4.47
N LYS A 144 10.41 -13.92 -3.44
CA LYS A 144 10.86 -13.82 -2.05
C LYS A 144 9.98 -14.72 -1.20
N MET A 145 10.58 -15.44 -0.25
CA MET A 145 9.81 -16.25 0.66
C MET A 145 9.29 -15.40 1.80
N GLY A 146 7.97 -15.31 1.95
CA GLY A 146 7.30 -14.63 3.05
C GLY A 146 6.85 -15.61 4.11
N LYS A 147 6.18 -15.09 5.16
CA LYS A 147 5.69 -15.90 6.29
C LYS A 147 4.66 -16.94 5.85
N ILE A 148 3.88 -16.65 4.83
CA ILE A 148 2.80 -17.52 4.36
C ILE A 148 3.04 -17.99 2.93
N GLY A 149 4.30 -18.06 2.51
CA GLY A 149 4.69 -18.62 1.23
C GLY A 149 5.38 -17.65 0.30
N LYS A 150 5.54 -18.11 -0.94
CA LYS A 150 6.27 -17.38 -1.96
C LYS A 150 5.54 -16.09 -2.36
N GLN A 151 6.31 -15.03 -2.55
CA GLN A 151 5.82 -13.73 -2.99
C GLN A 151 6.46 -13.34 -4.31
N MET A 152 5.69 -12.64 -5.14
CA MET A 152 6.16 -11.99 -6.35
C MET A 152 6.56 -10.55 -6.02
N ILE A 153 7.65 -10.08 -6.60
CA ILE A 153 8.05 -8.67 -6.47
C ILE A 153 7.59 -7.94 -7.72
N LEU A 154 6.69 -6.97 -7.53
CA LEU A 154 6.16 -6.15 -8.61
C LEU A 154 6.76 -4.75 -8.52
N SER A 155 6.87 -4.07 -9.66
CA SER A 155 7.45 -2.73 -9.75
C SER A 155 6.62 -1.82 -10.63
N LEU A 156 6.51 -0.57 -10.20
CA LEU A 156 5.91 0.52 -10.97
C LEU A 156 6.95 1.61 -11.18
N SER A 157 7.25 1.94 -12.42
CA SER A 157 8.10 3.10 -12.74
C SER A 157 7.30 4.38 -12.63
N LEU A 158 7.88 5.37 -11.98
CA LEU A 158 7.23 6.66 -11.74
C LEU A 158 7.59 7.69 -12.81
#